data_e69e6986ec794fcd908d981e0d941eb3
#
_entry.id   e69e6986ec794fcd908d981e0d941eb3
#
_cell.length_a   1.000
_cell.length_b   1.000
_cell.length_c   1.000
_cell.angle_alpha   90.00
_cell.angle_beta   90.00
_cell.angle_gamma   90.00
#
_symmetry.space_group_name_H-M   'P 1'
#
loop_
_entity.id
_entity.type
_entity.pdbx_description
1 polymer ?
#
loop_
_entity_poly.entity_id
_entity_poly.type
_entity_poly.pdbx_seq_one_letter_code
_entity_poly.pdbx_strand_id
1 'polypeptide(L)'
;ETHNRMNVNKSIADTIAVFSEIVPPAREASLTVRAYLSTVWGCPYEGDVDPAAALRIAKQLLDLGCYQVSLGDTIGVGTPRQTRDLVLRFLDEMPPEKFALHLHDTRGTALANALVGLELGVRDFDASVGGVGGCPYAPGASGNLATEDLVYMLHGMGVETGIDFDKLLAAGN
;
A
#
# COMPACT_ATOMS: atom_id res chain seq x y z
N GLU A 1 -8.24 4.15 -13.76
CA GLU A 1 -9.46 4.96 -13.91
C GLU A 1 -10.71 4.13 -13.60
N THR A 2 -10.89 2.98 -14.25
CA THR A 2 -12.08 2.12 -14.07
C THR A 2 -12.24 1.64 -12.65
N HIS A 3 -11.16 1.20 -11.99
CA HIS A 3 -11.23 0.80 -10.59
C HIS A 3 -11.75 1.94 -9.70
N ASN A 4 -11.28 3.17 -9.90
CA ASN A 4 -11.73 4.32 -9.10
C ASN A 4 -13.23 4.59 -9.31
N ARG A 5 -13.72 4.50 -10.56
CA ARG A 5 -15.15 4.63 -10.87
C ARG A 5 -15.99 3.54 -10.21
N MET A 6 -15.54 2.30 -10.24
CA MET A 6 -16.25 1.17 -9.64
C MET A 6 -16.23 1.21 -8.11
N ASN A 7 -15.15 1.69 -7.50
CA ASN A 7 -14.98 1.69 -6.05
C ASN A 7 -15.60 2.91 -5.37
N VAL A 8 -15.39 4.12 -5.91
CA VAL A 8 -15.84 5.38 -5.28
C VAL A 8 -16.80 6.19 -6.15
N ASN A 9 -17.22 5.64 -7.30
CA ASN A 9 -18.15 6.27 -8.25
C ASN A 9 -17.69 7.65 -8.75
N LYS A 10 -16.39 7.84 -8.90
CA LYS A 10 -15.77 9.09 -9.38
C LYS A 10 -14.62 8.80 -10.32
N SER A 11 -14.32 9.76 -11.22
CA SER A 11 -13.05 9.75 -11.93
C SER A 11 -11.89 10.02 -10.97
N ILE A 12 -10.65 9.70 -11.37
CA ILE A 12 -9.46 10.09 -10.59
C ILE A 12 -9.42 11.60 -10.40
N ALA A 13 -9.68 12.37 -11.45
CA ALA A 13 -9.69 13.83 -11.39
C ALA A 13 -10.72 14.36 -10.39
N ASP A 14 -11.95 13.84 -10.41
CA ASP A 14 -13.00 14.23 -9.46
C ASP A 14 -12.63 13.83 -8.02
N THR A 15 -11.97 12.70 -7.84
CA THR A 15 -11.51 12.24 -6.52
C THR A 15 -10.43 13.17 -5.97
N ILE A 16 -9.47 13.56 -6.79
CA ILE A 16 -8.43 14.55 -6.42
C ILE A 16 -9.06 15.91 -6.10
N ALA A 17 -10.08 16.35 -6.86
CA ALA A 17 -10.80 17.58 -6.56
C ALA A 17 -11.46 17.52 -5.17
N VAL A 18 -12.14 16.43 -4.83
CA VAL A 18 -12.71 16.24 -3.48
C VAL A 18 -11.61 16.24 -2.41
N PHE A 19 -10.48 15.60 -2.65
CA PHE A 19 -9.37 15.60 -1.68
C PHE A 19 -8.77 16.99 -1.48
N SER A 20 -8.76 17.84 -2.51
CA SER A 20 -8.31 19.23 -2.39
C SER A 20 -9.21 20.09 -1.48
N GLU A 21 -10.46 19.67 -1.28
CA GLU A 21 -11.40 20.31 -0.34
C GLU A 21 -11.30 19.75 1.09
N ILE A 22 -10.88 18.48 1.24
CA ILE A 22 -10.88 17.78 2.54
C ILE A 22 -9.52 17.86 3.24
N VAL A 23 -8.42 17.69 2.50
CA VAL A 23 -7.09 17.56 3.10
C VAL A 23 -6.61 18.85 3.77
N PRO A 24 -6.75 20.06 3.16
CA PRO A 24 -6.30 21.28 3.80
C PRO A 24 -7.00 21.57 5.15
N PRO A 25 -8.35 21.53 5.26
CA PRO A 25 -9.01 21.73 6.56
C PRO A 25 -8.64 20.69 7.61
N ALA A 26 -8.43 19.43 7.22
CA ALA A 26 -7.98 18.38 8.14
C ALA A 26 -6.60 18.74 8.73
N ARG A 27 -5.69 19.24 7.90
CA ARG A 27 -4.36 19.69 8.34
C ARG A 27 -4.43 20.92 9.24
N GLU A 28 -5.29 21.88 8.91
CA GLU A 28 -5.54 23.06 9.76
C GLU A 28 -6.06 22.64 11.14
N ALA A 29 -6.85 21.56 11.21
CA ALA A 29 -7.29 20.94 12.45
C ALA A 29 -6.20 20.06 13.12
N SER A 30 -4.94 20.12 12.66
CA SER A 30 -3.81 19.32 13.16
C SER A 30 -3.98 17.81 13.00
N LEU A 31 -4.81 17.36 12.04
CA LEU A 31 -4.94 15.94 11.70
C LEU A 31 -3.87 15.55 10.67
N THR A 32 -3.27 14.40 10.85
CA THR A 32 -2.40 13.80 9.84
C THR A 32 -3.22 13.04 8.83
N VAL A 33 -2.99 13.27 7.53
CA VAL A 33 -3.71 12.61 6.45
C VAL A 33 -2.78 11.70 5.68
N ARG A 34 -3.14 10.42 5.59
CA ARG A 34 -2.46 9.40 4.78
C ARG A 34 -3.39 9.00 3.64
N ALA A 35 -2.84 8.92 2.44
CA ALA A 35 -3.61 8.48 1.28
C ALA A 35 -3.32 7.03 0.92
N TYR A 36 -4.28 6.40 0.24
CA TYR A 36 -4.14 5.06 -0.34
C TYR A 36 -4.28 5.13 -1.86
N LEU A 37 -3.34 4.54 -2.57
CA LEU A 37 -3.35 4.42 -4.02
C LEU A 37 -3.49 2.95 -4.40
N SER A 38 -4.70 2.57 -4.81
CA SER A 38 -5.04 1.18 -5.17
C SER A 38 -4.53 0.81 -6.56
N THR A 39 -4.42 -0.49 -6.82
CA THR A 39 -4.12 -1.09 -8.14
C THR A 39 -2.79 -0.66 -8.76
N VAL A 40 -1.76 -0.42 -7.94
CA VAL A 40 -0.47 0.10 -8.43
C VAL A 40 0.29 -0.94 -9.27
N TRP A 41 0.19 -2.23 -8.93
CA TRP A 41 0.81 -3.33 -9.67
C TRP A 41 -0.06 -3.89 -10.79
N GLY A 42 -1.37 -3.70 -10.69
CA GLY A 42 -2.31 -4.21 -11.66
C GLY A 42 -3.75 -3.94 -11.27
N CYS A 43 -4.59 -3.74 -12.28
CA CYS A 43 -6.00 -3.41 -12.15
C CYS A 43 -6.87 -4.61 -12.59
N PRO A 44 -7.89 -5.00 -11.82
CA PRO A 44 -8.77 -6.11 -12.21
C PRO A 44 -9.59 -5.84 -13.48
N TYR A 45 -9.69 -4.58 -13.87
CA TYR A 45 -10.47 -4.14 -15.06
C TYR A 45 -9.60 -3.78 -16.26
N GLU A 46 -8.44 -3.17 -16.01
CA GLU A 46 -7.59 -2.58 -17.05
C GLU A 46 -6.29 -3.38 -17.26
N GLY A 47 -6.03 -4.40 -16.42
CA GLY A 47 -4.81 -5.18 -16.50
C GLY A 47 -3.59 -4.41 -15.98
N ASP A 48 -2.54 -4.33 -16.78
CA ASP A 48 -1.29 -3.66 -16.41
C ASP A 48 -1.50 -2.16 -16.16
N VAL A 49 -0.84 -1.67 -15.12
CA VAL A 49 -0.87 -0.24 -14.73
C VAL A 49 0.49 0.37 -14.96
N ASP A 50 0.53 1.51 -15.65
CA ASP A 50 1.77 2.27 -15.85
C ASP A 50 2.29 2.84 -14.51
N PRO A 51 3.47 2.42 -14.04
CA PRO A 51 4.07 2.95 -12.81
C PRO A 51 4.24 4.48 -12.82
N ALA A 52 4.41 5.10 -13.99
CA ALA A 52 4.50 6.55 -14.09
C ALA A 52 3.16 7.24 -13.76
N ALA A 53 2.03 6.59 -14.07
CA ALA A 53 0.71 7.09 -13.67
C ALA A 53 0.52 7.02 -12.16
N ALA A 54 0.93 5.91 -11.52
CA ALA A 54 0.90 5.76 -10.07
C ALA A 54 1.76 6.83 -9.38
N LEU A 55 2.98 7.04 -9.86
CA LEU A 55 3.90 8.06 -9.33
C LEU A 55 3.32 9.48 -9.45
N ARG A 56 2.72 9.82 -10.59
CA ARG A 56 2.07 11.13 -10.79
C ARG A 56 0.96 11.39 -9.78
N ILE A 57 0.10 10.39 -9.54
CA ILE A 57 -1.01 10.51 -8.58
C ILE A 57 -0.47 10.59 -7.15
N ALA A 58 0.54 9.79 -6.80
CA ALA A 58 1.17 9.84 -5.49
C ALA A 58 1.74 11.24 -5.20
N LYS A 59 2.43 11.86 -6.16
CA LYS A 59 2.92 13.24 -6.03
C LYS A 59 1.79 14.23 -5.80
N GLN A 60 0.69 14.15 -6.56
CA GLN A 60 -0.47 15.01 -6.37
C GLN A 60 -1.06 14.88 -4.95
N LEU A 61 -1.14 13.67 -4.41
CA LEU A 61 -1.63 13.43 -3.05
C LEU A 61 -0.70 14.03 -1.98
N LEU A 62 0.62 13.91 -2.17
CA LEU A 62 1.61 14.54 -1.30
C LEU A 62 1.55 16.08 -1.38
N ASP A 63 1.40 16.65 -2.58
CA ASP A 63 1.28 18.10 -2.80
C ASP A 63 0.02 18.67 -2.15
N LEU A 64 -1.08 17.91 -2.10
CA LEU A 64 -2.29 18.27 -1.34
C LEU A 64 -2.05 18.32 0.18
N GLY A 65 -0.98 17.68 0.66
CA GLY A 65 -0.58 17.69 2.05
C GLY A 65 -0.78 16.37 2.78
N CYS A 66 -1.02 15.26 2.09
CA CYS A 66 -0.87 13.95 2.69
C CYS A 66 0.59 13.76 3.13
N TYR A 67 0.80 13.18 4.33
CA TYR A 67 2.17 12.97 4.81
C TYR A 67 2.83 11.77 4.12
N GLN A 68 2.03 10.80 3.68
CA GLN A 68 2.46 9.54 3.06
C GLN A 68 1.37 8.98 2.14
N VAL A 69 1.79 8.22 1.12
CA VAL A 69 0.90 7.47 0.22
C VAL A 69 1.19 5.98 0.33
N SER A 70 0.18 5.19 0.68
CA SER A 70 0.27 3.73 0.70
C SER A 70 -0.01 3.16 -0.70
N LEU A 71 0.94 2.39 -1.23
CA LEU A 71 0.89 1.80 -2.56
C LEU A 71 0.26 0.41 -2.47
N GLY A 72 -0.93 0.25 -3.07
CA GLY A 72 -1.74 -0.96 -2.95
C GLY A 72 -1.56 -1.95 -4.10
N ASP A 73 -1.11 -3.17 -3.79
CA ASP A 73 -1.27 -4.35 -4.63
C ASP A 73 -2.64 -4.97 -4.38
N THR A 74 -3.68 -4.27 -4.81
CA THR A 74 -5.09 -4.51 -4.47
C THR A 74 -5.59 -5.93 -4.77
N ILE A 75 -5.04 -6.57 -5.79
CA ILE A 75 -5.43 -7.93 -6.20
C ILE A 75 -4.29 -8.96 -6.05
N GLY A 76 -3.20 -8.59 -5.40
CA GLY A 76 -2.07 -9.45 -5.10
C GLY A 76 -1.43 -10.04 -6.36
N VAL A 77 -1.14 -9.22 -7.37
CA VAL A 77 -0.51 -9.62 -8.63
C VAL A 77 0.96 -9.24 -8.72
N GLY A 78 1.42 -8.41 -7.78
CA GLY A 78 2.79 -7.95 -7.74
C GLY A 78 3.79 -9.09 -7.52
N THR A 79 4.87 -9.04 -8.26
CA THR A 79 6.01 -9.95 -8.11
C THR A 79 7.20 -9.19 -7.52
N PRO A 80 8.19 -9.88 -6.91
CA PRO A 80 9.39 -9.24 -6.36
C PRO A 80 10.14 -8.36 -7.37
N ARG A 81 10.19 -8.78 -8.64
CA ARG A 81 10.81 -7.98 -9.71
C ARG A 81 10.04 -6.69 -9.97
N GLN A 82 8.72 -6.78 -10.15
CA GLN A 82 7.87 -5.60 -10.35
C GLN A 82 7.93 -4.65 -9.15
N THR A 83 7.95 -5.21 -7.93
CA THR A 83 8.07 -4.42 -6.70
C THR A 83 9.40 -3.69 -6.64
N ARG A 84 10.51 -4.34 -7.00
CA ARG A 84 11.83 -3.70 -7.10
C ARG A 84 11.82 -2.54 -8.10
N ASP A 85 11.34 -2.79 -9.31
CA ASP A 85 11.31 -1.79 -10.38
C ASP A 85 10.43 -0.59 -10.00
N LEU A 86 9.28 -0.84 -9.35
CA LEU A 86 8.38 0.21 -8.86
C LEU A 86 9.00 1.02 -7.73
N VAL A 87 9.51 0.36 -6.69
CA VAL A 87 10.10 1.02 -5.51
C VAL A 87 11.29 1.88 -5.91
N LEU A 88 12.19 1.37 -6.76
CA LEU A 88 13.31 2.16 -7.27
C LEU A 88 12.85 3.43 -7.97
N ARG A 89 11.82 3.34 -8.82
CA ARG A 89 11.24 4.50 -9.51
C ARG A 89 10.66 5.53 -8.54
N PHE A 90 10.06 5.08 -7.45
CA PHE A 90 9.56 5.99 -6.41
C PHE A 90 10.71 6.64 -5.63
N LEU A 91 11.75 5.88 -5.31
CA LEU A 91 12.95 6.38 -4.61
C LEU A 91 13.74 7.41 -5.42
N ASP A 92 13.71 7.33 -6.75
CA ASP A 92 14.30 8.35 -7.63
C ASP A 92 13.62 9.72 -7.48
N GLU A 93 12.38 9.77 -6.99
CA GLU A 93 11.53 10.95 -6.99
C GLU A 93 11.14 11.44 -5.58
N MET A 94 11.21 10.56 -4.58
CA MET A 94 10.86 10.90 -3.20
C MET A 94 11.55 9.96 -2.19
N PRO A 95 11.80 10.44 -0.95
CA PRO A 95 12.39 9.59 0.09
C PRO A 95 11.40 8.51 0.56
N PRO A 96 11.89 7.38 1.11
CA PRO A 96 11.09 6.21 1.46
C PRO A 96 9.99 6.48 2.49
N GLU A 97 10.14 7.50 3.34
CA GLU A 97 9.14 7.89 4.34
C GLU A 97 7.85 8.46 3.72
N LYS A 98 7.89 8.80 2.44
CA LYS A 98 6.74 9.37 1.72
C LYS A 98 5.78 8.32 1.17
N PHE A 99 6.17 7.06 1.17
CA PHE A 99 5.29 5.98 0.73
C PHE A 99 5.42 4.73 1.60
N ALA A 100 4.38 3.93 1.58
CA ALA A 100 4.30 2.63 2.23
C ALA A 100 3.88 1.56 1.23
N LEU A 101 4.04 0.29 1.58
CA LEU A 101 3.55 -0.84 0.78
C LEU A 101 2.35 -1.49 1.46
N HIS A 102 1.25 -1.61 0.70
CA HIS A 102 0.03 -2.32 1.07
C HIS A 102 -0.14 -3.52 0.16
N LEU A 103 0.26 -4.67 0.66
CA LEU A 103 0.41 -5.88 -0.14
C LEU A 103 -0.68 -6.89 0.18
N HIS A 104 -1.29 -7.45 -0.88
CA HIS A 104 -2.20 -8.57 -0.77
C HIS A 104 -1.50 -9.89 -1.11
N ASP A 105 -1.85 -10.94 -0.37
CA ASP A 105 -1.20 -12.24 -0.46
C ASP A 105 -1.96 -13.26 -1.31
N THR A 106 -2.78 -12.80 -2.24
CA THR A 106 -3.62 -13.63 -3.12
C THR A 106 -2.83 -14.75 -3.83
N ARG A 107 -1.55 -14.51 -4.12
CA ARG A 107 -0.66 -15.45 -4.81
C ARG A 107 0.54 -15.88 -3.97
N GLY A 108 0.52 -15.62 -2.67
CA GLY A 108 1.62 -15.97 -1.78
C GLY A 108 2.90 -15.17 -2.02
N THR A 109 2.81 -13.96 -2.61
CA THR A 109 3.99 -13.14 -2.94
C THR A 109 4.18 -11.94 -2.04
N ALA A 110 3.25 -11.67 -1.12
CA ALA A 110 3.28 -10.46 -0.31
C ALA A 110 4.53 -10.36 0.57
N LEU A 111 4.92 -11.43 1.27
CA LEU A 111 6.15 -11.43 2.09
C LEU A 111 7.41 -11.20 1.24
N ALA A 112 7.50 -11.82 0.07
CA ALA A 112 8.64 -11.62 -0.83
C ALA A 112 8.70 -10.17 -1.35
N ASN A 113 7.55 -9.56 -1.63
CA ASN A 113 7.45 -8.15 -2.02
C ASN A 113 7.81 -7.23 -0.86
N ALA A 114 7.37 -7.54 0.36
CA ALA A 114 7.74 -6.80 1.58
C ALA A 114 9.26 -6.85 1.82
N LEU A 115 9.87 -8.02 1.68
CA LEU A 115 11.32 -8.18 1.79
C LEU A 115 12.07 -7.30 0.79
N VAL A 116 11.65 -7.29 -0.48
CA VAL A 116 12.25 -6.42 -1.51
C VAL A 116 12.10 -4.94 -1.14
N GLY A 117 10.93 -4.52 -0.66
CA GLY A 117 10.72 -3.15 -0.19
C GLY A 117 11.64 -2.79 0.96
N LEU A 118 11.77 -3.67 1.96
CA LEU A 118 12.65 -3.48 3.13
C LEU A 118 14.12 -3.34 2.71
N GLU A 119 14.63 -4.21 1.82
CA GLU A 119 16.00 -4.15 1.30
C GLU A 119 16.29 -2.82 0.58
N LEU A 120 15.30 -2.24 -0.07
CA LEU A 120 15.39 -0.96 -0.76
C LEU A 120 15.18 0.26 0.17
N GLY A 121 14.92 0.04 1.44
CA GLY A 121 14.83 1.11 2.42
C GLY A 121 13.41 1.51 2.83
N VAL A 122 12.37 0.90 2.28
CA VAL A 122 10.99 1.10 2.76
C VAL A 122 10.87 0.60 4.21
N ARG A 123 10.16 1.35 5.04
CA ARG A 123 9.99 1.05 6.47
C ARG A 123 8.53 0.89 6.89
N ASP A 124 7.61 1.36 6.07
CA ASP A 124 6.18 1.33 6.36
C ASP A 124 5.48 0.27 5.49
N PHE A 125 4.88 -0.71 6.17
CA PHE A 125 4.14 -1.81 5.55
C PHE A 125 2.77 -1.92 6.20
N ASP A 126 1.72 -1.95 5.40
CA ASP A 126 0.38 -2.25 5.88
C ASP A 126 0.17 -3.76 5.91
N ALA A 127 -0.33 -4.25 7.03
CA ALA A 127 -0.66 -5.66 7.24
C ALA A 127 -1.92 -5.77 8.10
N SER A 128 -2.53 -6.93 8.13
CA SER A 128 -3.71 -7.19 8.93
C SER A 128 -3.51 -8.45 9.78
N VAL A 129 -3.98 -8.42 11.02
CA VAL A 129 -3.95 -9.59 11.91
C VAL A 129 -4.69 -10.76 11.26
N GLY A 130 -4.05 -11.92 11.17
CA GLY A 130 -4.56 -13.08 10.47
C GLY A 130 -4.77 -12.89 8.96
N GLY A 131 -4.23 -11.83 8.36
CA GLY A 131 -4.46 -11.49 6.95
C GLY A 131 -5.91 -11.13 6.64
N VAL A 132 -6.71 -10.78 7.65
CA VAL A 132 -8.16 -10.52 7.47
C VAL A 132 -8.39 -9.30 6.59
N GLY A 133 -9.46 -9.36 5.82
CA GLY A 133 -9.82 -8.33 4.86
C GLY A 133 -9.48 -8.78 3.45
N GLY A 134 -10.52 -8.82 2.62
CA GLY A 134 -10.40 -9.22 1.22
C GLY A 134 -10.61 -8.05 0.30
N CYS A 135 -10.32 -8.29 -0.98
CA CYS A 135 -10.68 -7.39 -2.04
C CYS A 135 -11.88 -7.99 -2.81
N PRO A 136 -13.01 -7.30 -2.93
CA PRO A 136 -14.16 -7.82 -3.68
C PRO A 136 -13.84 -8.03 -5.17
N TYR A 137 -12.75 -7.43 -5.65
CA TYR A 137 -12.27 -7.54 -7.03
C TYR A 137 -11.30 -8.71 -7.26
N ALA A 138 -10.97 -9.46 -6.20
CA ALA A 138 -10.11 -10.63 -6.29
C ALA A 138 -10.81 -11.86 -5.68
N PRO A 139 -11.78 -12.48 -6.37
CA PRO A 139 -12.49 -13.65 -5.86
C PRO A 139 -11.49 -14.77 -5.47
N GLY A 140 -11.62 -15.30 -4.25
CA GLY A 140 -10.72 -16.32 -3.72
C GLY A 140 -9.37 -15.78 -3.21
N ALA A 141 -9.21 -14.46 -3.14
CA ALA A 141 -8.04 -13.85 -2.53
C ALA A 141 -7.96 -14.17 -1.04
N SER A 142 -6.77 -14.56 -0.56
CA SER A 142 -6.50 -14.80 0.85
C SER A 142 -6.56 -13.53 1.70
N GLY A 143 -6.53 -12.35 1.09
CA GLY A 143 -6.62 -11.07 1.76
C GLY A 143 -5.28 -10.35 1.87
N ASN A 144 -5.16 -9.56 2.92
CA ASN A 144 -3.96 -8.78 3.19
C ASN A 144 -2.77 -9.68 3.56
N LEU A 145 -1.56 -9.13 3.47
CA LEU A 145 -0.40 -9.67 4.16
C LEU A 145 -0.73 -9.83 5.65
N ALA A 146 -0.54 -11.04 6.20
CA ALA A 146 -0.74 -11.28 7.63
C ALA A 146 0.34 -10.56 8.45
N THR A 147 -0.09 -9.85 9.49
CA THR A 147 0.84 -9.13 10.40
C THR A 147 1.78 -10.12 11.08
N GLU A 148 1.29 -11.28 11.48
CA GLU A 148 2.04 -12.34 12.14
C GLU A 148 3.19 -12.83 11.26
N ASP A 149 2.92 -13.10 9.98
CA ASP A 149 3.91 -13.58 9.03
C ASP A 149 4.98 -12.52 8.77
N LEU A 150 4.55 -11.26 8.62
CA LEU A 150 5.48 -10.13 8.44
C LEU A 150 6.38 -9.95 9.66
N VAL A 151 5.80 -9.91 10.85
CA VAL A 151 6.57 -9.71 12.10
C VAL A 151 7.50 -10.89 12.38
N TYR A 152 7.04 -12.13 12.13
CA TYR A 152 7.89 -13.32 12.24
C TYR A 152 9.12 -13.22 11.34
N MET A 153 8.93 -12.86 10.07
CA MET A 153 10.02 -12.67 9.11
C MET A 153 10.98 -11.58 9.59
N LEU A 154 10.46 -10.41 9.98
CA LEU A 154 11.27 -9.26 10.39
C LEU A 154 12.09 -9.57 11.64
N HIS A 155 11.50 -10.20 12.67
CA HIS A 155 12.21 -10.61 13.88
C HIS A 155 13.31 -11.64 13.57
N GLY A 156 13.01 -12.64 12.70
CA GLY A 156 13.99 -13.60 12.22
C GLY A 156 15.18 -12.98 11.50
N MET A 157 14.99 -11.81 10.88
CA MET A 157 16.03 -11.01 10.22
C MET A 157 16.75 -10.04 11.18
N GLY A 158 16.38 -10.01 12.45
CA GLY A 158 16.96 -9.08 13.45
C GLY A 158 16.43 -7.64 13.32
N VAL A 159 15.28 -7.45 12.66
CA VAL A 159 14.62 -6.15 12.57
C VAL A 159 13.69 -5.97 13.76
N GLU A 160 13.93 -4.92 14.55
CA GLU A 160 13.07 -4.57 15.67
C GLU A 160 11.82 -3.83 15.17
N THR A 161 10.65 -4.40 15.44
CA THR A 161 9.35 -3.81 15.04
C THR A 161 8.67 -3.07 16.19
N GLY A 162 9.10 -3.29 17.42
CA GLY A 162 8.41 -2.84 18.63
C GLY A 162 7.14 -3.62 18.94
N ILE A 163 6.82 -4.65 18.16
CA ILE A 163 5.63 -5.50 18.34
C ILE A 163 5.98 -6.71 19.20
N ASP A 164 5.19 -6.93 20.25
CA ASP A 164 5.22 -8.14 21.06
C ASP A 164 4.52 -9.27 20.29
N PHE A 165 5.30 -10.24 19.84
CA PHE A 165 4.81 -11.29 18.94
C PHE A 165 3.80 -12.20 19.62
N ASP A 166 3.98 -12.51 20.92
CA ASP A 166 3.05 -13.38 21.66
C ASP A 166 1.68 -12.68 21.84
N LYS A 167 1.69 -11.37 22.11
CA LYS A 167 0.45 -10.59 22.18
C LYS A 167 -0.23 -10.46 20.81
N LEU A 168 0.56 -10.34 19.75
CA LEU A 168 0.03 -10.33 18.38
C LEU A 168 -0.70 -11.64 18.08
N LEU A 169 -0.07 -12.79 18.37
CA LEU A 169 -0.69 -14.11 18.19
C LEU A 169 -1.96 -14.27 19.04
N ALA A 170 -1.95 -13.77 20.27
CA ALA A 170 -3.12 -13.82 21.16
C ALA A 170 -4.28 -12.95 20.63
N ALA A 171 -3.99 -11.86 19.94
CA ALA A 171 -5.00 -10.99 19.33
C ALA A 171 -5.60 -11.59 18.05
N GLY A 172 -4.87 -12.50 17.37
CA GLY A 172 -5.32 -13.17 16.14
C GLY A 172 -6.17 -14.43 16.39
N ASN A 173 -6.27 -14.91 17.62
CA ASN A 173 -7.07 -16.06 18.03
C ASN A 173 -8.44 -15.64 18.59
#